data_05acd99b5a8d65a29fcdd154f12533ef
#
_entry.id   05acd99b5a8d65a29fcdd154f12533ef
#
_cell.length_a   1.000
_cell.length_b   1.000
_cell.length_c   1.000
_cell.angle_alpha   90.00
_cell.angle_beta   90.00
_cell.angle_gamma   90.00
#
_symmetry.space_group_name_H-M   'P 1'
#
loop_
_entity.id
_entity.type
_entity.pdbx_description
1 polymer ?
#
loop_
_entity_poly.entity_id
_entity_poly.type
_entity_poly.pdbx_seq_one_letter_code
_entity_poly.pdbx_strand_id
1 'polypeptide(L)'
;DCICVDEAHNYKSIMTPSKLNIKGLVNRNNAQLANDMLMKLDYMRSINGRIVFGTGTPITNTVSEIYNMTRMVRPDILEDAGIHSLDEWVNTFAKIENVTEIGIDNQIKPKSTQIIRSFVNSSEMIGMFRQFADVVFTEDVVKDLPKAKYIDIKIKAAPEHQQIQDRISEVLATTKKSELLKVYGQLMSMADSAAVDLRMLSGSESEQNIFKDYTIDELEHADSKINTMCNYVYDEYKSSD
;
A
#
# COMPACT_ATOMS: atom_id res chain seq x y z
N ASP A 1 18.47 30.29 0.69
CA ASP A 1 18.42 28.98 1.37
C ASP A 1 17.60 28.00 0.56
N CYS A 2 17.94 26.71 0.68
CA CYS A 2 17.25 25.62 -0.02
C CYS A 2 17.15 24.39 0.89
N ILE A 3 16.02 23.72 0.85
CA ILE A 3 15.83 22.37 1.43
C ILE A 3 15.60 21.38 0.29
N CYS A 4 16.46 20.37 0.21
CA CYS A 4 16.31 19.25 -0.72
C CYS A 4 15.99 17.99 0.07
N VAL A 5 14.92 17.31 -0.30
CA VAL A 5 14.45 16.11 0.38
C VAL A 5 14.42 14.95 -0.62
N ASP A 6 15.27 13.96 -0.40
CA ASP A 6 15.23 12.71 -1.12
C ASP A 6 14.23 11.75 -0.46
N GLU A 7 13.65 10.84 -1.23
CA GLU A 7 12.59 9.93 -0.80
C GLU A 7 11.44 10.66 -0.10
N ALA A 8 11.01 11.77 -0.68
CA ALA A 8 10.01 12.68 -0.11
C ALA A 8 8.66 12.00 0.17
N HIS A 9 8.39 10.84 -0.44
CA HIS A 9 7.20 10.04 -0.15
C HIS A 9 7.09 9.61 1.33
N ASN A 10 8.19 9.59 2.09
CA ASN A 10 8.16 9.32 3.53
C ASN A 10 7.42 10.40 4.34
N TYR A 11 7.24 11.59 3.79
CA TYR A 11 6.61 12.73 4.45
C TYR A 11 5.17 13.02 3.98
N LYS A 12 4.66 12.31 2.99
CA LYS A 12 3.33 12.57 2.38
C LYS A 12 2.13 12.30 3.29
N SER A 13 2.33 11.54 4.39
CA SER A 13 1.29 11.16 5.34
C SER A 13 1.03 12.24 6.39
N ILE A 14 0.83 13.49 5.97
CA ILE A 14 0.46 14.58 6.86
C ILE A 14 -0.93 14.31 7.44
N MET A 15 -1.12 14.61 8.72
CA MET A 15 -2.44 14.60 9.31
C MET A 15 -3.29 15.72 8.70
N THR A 16 -4.25 15.31 7.87
CA THR A 16 -5.14 16.25 7.17
C THR A 16 -6.57 16.02 7.66
N PRO A 17 -7.15 17.01 8.37
CA PRO A 17 -8.53 16.90 8.83
C PRO A 17 -9.50 16.74 7.66
N SER A 18 -10.48 15.86 7.81
CA SER A 18 -11.58 15.70 6.86
C SER A 18 -12.87 15.36 7.60
N LYS A 19 -13.96 15.92 7.16
CA LYS A 19 -15.33 15.60 7.62
C LYS A 19 -15.92 14.45 6.81
N LEU A 20 -15.31 14.09 5.69
CA LEU A 20 -15.75 13.02 4.81
C LEU A 20 -15.37 11.65 5.40
N ASN A 21 -16.32 10.73 5.41
CA ASN A 21 -16.09 9.36 5.87
C ASN A 21 -15.90 8.43 4.66
N ILE A 22 -14.81 8.66 3.92
CA ILE A 22 -14.47 7.93 2.70
C ILE A 22 -13.34 6.96 3.02
N LYS A 23 -13.51 5.69 2.66
CA LYS A 23 -12.47 4.67 2.85
C LYS A 23 -11.27 4.97 1.96
N GLY A 24 -10.06 4.94 2.56
CA GLY A 24 -8.82 5.21 1.84
C GLY A 24 -8.55 6.69 1.53
N LEU A 25 -9.38 7.62 2.03
CA LEU A 25 -9.15 9.05 1.82
C LEU A 25 -8.03 9.60 2.70
N VAL A 26 -8.05 9.28 3.99
CA VAL A 26 -7.15 9.86 4.99
C VAL A 26 -6.33 8.77 5.66
N ASN A 27 -5.03 8.99 5.72
CA ASN A 27 -4.18 8.22 6.63
C ASN A 27 -4.37 8.78 8.05
N ARG A 28 -4.97 7.99 8.95
CA ARG A 28 -5.22 8.40 10.34
C ARG A 28 -4.01 8.26 11.25
N ASN A 29 -2.91 7.75 10.73
CA ASN A 29 -1.68 7.63 11.49
C ASN A 29 -1.06 9.02 11.66
N ASN A 30 -0.89 9.43 12.91
CA ASN A 30 -0.22 10.68 13.25
C ASN A 30 1.28 10.54 12.97
N ALA A 31 1.68 10.85 11.76
CA ALA A 31 3.08 10.84 11.36
C ALA A 31 3.75 12.13 11.87
N GLN A 32 4.31 12.09 13.09
CA GLN A 32 5.07 13.21 13.66
C GLN A 32 6.13 13.72 12.67
N LEU A 33 6.80 12.79 11.97
CA LEU A 33 7.80 13.09 10.96
C LEU A 33 7.25 13.99 9.83
N ALA A 34 6.06 13.70 9.31
CA ALA A 34 5.45 14.47 8.24
C ALA A 34 5.00 15.86 8.71
N ASN A 35 4.47 15.97 9.93
CA ASN A 35 4.08 17.25 10.51
C ASN A 35 5.30 18.13 10.84
N ASP A 36 6.38 17.56 11.35
CA ASP A 36 7.63 18.25 11.59
C ASP A 36 8.23 18.78 10.27
N MET A 37 8.20 17.97 9.21
CA MET A 37 8.61 18.43 7.89
C MET A 37 7.74 19.60 7.41
N LEU A 38 6.43 19.53 7.53
CA LEU A 38 5.53 20.61 7.11
C LEU A 38 5.89 21.94 7.80
N MET A 39 6.15 21.91 9.11
CA MET A 39 6.58 23.11 9.86
C MET A 39 7.90 23.69 9.33
N LYS A 40 8.87 22.84 8.97
CA LYS A 40 10.14 23.26 8.36
C LYS A 40 9.93 23.89 6.97
N LEU A 41 9.01 23.33 6.20
CA LEU A 41 8.67 23.87 4.88
C LEU A 41 7.95 25.22 4.99
N ASP A 42 7.06 25.38 5.99
CA ASP A 42 6.42 26.67 6.27
C ASP A 42 7.46 27.74 6.65
N TYR A 43 8.44 27.37 7.49
CA TYR A 43 9.55 28.25 7.79
C TYR A 43 10.36 28.62 6.54
N MET A 44 10.71 27.65 5.70
CA MET A 44 11.44 27.90 4.45
C MET A 44 10.68 28.87 3.55
N ARG A 45 9.37 28.72 3.42
CA ARG A 45 8.53 29.66 2.64
C ARG A 45 8.55 31.07 3.25
N SER A 46 8.52 31.19 4.58
CA SER A 46 8.54 32.50 5.26
C SER A 46 9.82 33.33 5.01
N ILE A 47 10.91 32.65 4.68
CA ILE A 47 12.20 33.28 4.34
C ILE A 47 12.50 33.30 2.82
N ASN A 48 11.51 33.03 1.98
CA ASN A 48 11.66 32.88 0.52
C ASN A 48 12.70 31.80 0.12
N GLY A 49 12.85 30.77 0.93
CA GLY A 49 13.71 29.62 0.65
C GLY A 49 13.12 28.70 -0.43
N ARG A 50 13.97 27.92 -1.06
CA ARG A 50 13.57 26.94 -2.08
C ARG A 50 13.31 25.57 -1.48
N ILE A 51 12.32 24.87 -2.03
CA ILE A 51 11.93 23.52 -1.63
C ILE A 51 12.04 22.61 -2.87
N VAL A 52 12.79 21.53 -2.75
CA VAL A 52 12.95 20.53 -3.80
C VAL A 52 12.72 19.14 -3.21
N PHE A 53 11.77 18.40 -3.78
CA PHE A 53 11.46 17.03 -3.42
C PHE A 53 11.85 16.08 -4.54
N GLY A 54 12.58 15.00 -4.20
CA GLY A 54 12.85 13.88 -5.09
C GLY A 54 12.12 12.62 -4.59
N THR A 55 11.42 11.91 -5.46
CA THR A 55 10.79 10.62 -5.13
C THR A 55 10.39 9.85 -6.38
N GLY A 56 10.55 8.52 -6.36
CA GLY A 56 10.02 7.64 -7.39
C GLY A 56 8.54 7.28 -7.21
N THR A 57 7.95 7.54 -6.03
CA THR A 57 6.58 7.11 -5.68
C THR A 57 5.82 8.19 -4.92
N PRO A 58 5.46 9.32 -5.57
CA PRO A 58 4.79 10.43 -4.90
C PRO A 58 3.40 10.04 -4.32
N ILE A 59 2.76 9.05 -4.91
CA ILE A 59 1.42 8.56 -4.55
C ILE A 59 1.47 7.04 -4.47
N THR A 60 1.05 6.45 -3.33
CA THR A 60 1.05 4.98 -3.17
C THR A 60 -0.21 4.42 -2.51
N ASN A 61 -0.70 5.05 -1.43
CA ASN A 61 -1.70 4.43 -0.56
C ASN A 61 -3.05 5.14 -0.54
N THR A 62 -3.03 6.46 -0.56
CA THR A 62 -4.25 7.26 -0.42
C THR A 62 -4.30 8.40 -1.42
N VAL A 63 -5.49 8.76 -1.81
CA VAL A 63 -5.73 9.85 -2.75
C VAL A 63 -5.34 11.21 -2.16
N SER A 64 -5.43 11.34 -0.83
CA SER A 64 -5.00 12.56 -0.12
C SER A 64 -3.51 12.87 -0.27
N GLU A 65 -2.70 11.90 -0.70
CA GLU A 65 -1.27 12.12 -0.91
C GLU A 65 -0.99 13.16 -2.00
N ILE A 66 -1.82 13.22 -3.06
CA ILE A 66 -1.71 14.26 -4.11
C ILE A 66 -1.91 15.64 -3.49
N TYR A 67 -3.00 15.80 -2.73
CA TYR A 67 -3.30 17.05 -2.02
C TYR A 67 -2.17 17.42 -1.05
N ASN A 68 -1.69 16.46 -0.26
CA ASN A 68 -0.63 16.68 0.71
C ASN A 68 0.68 17.09 0.05
N MET A 69 1.08 16.45 -1.03
CA MET A 69 2.30 16.81 -1.78
C MET A 69 2.19 18.22 -2.36
N THR A 70 1.05 18.59 -2.95
CA THR A 70 0.82 19.95 -3.43
C THR A 70 0.90 20.96 -2.29
N ARG A 71 0.25 20.69 -1.17
CA ARG A 71 0.29 21.53 0.03
C ARG A 71 1.70 21.71 0.60
N MET A 72 2.54 20.68 0.53
CA MET A 72 3.92 20.74 1.02
C MET A 72 4.84 21.57 0.13
N VAL A 73 4.69 21.44 -1.19
CA VAL A 73 5.62 22.08 -2.14
C VAL A 73 5.10 23.45 -2.60
N ARG A 74 3.82 23.53 -2.99
CA ARG A 74 3.19 24.70 -3.58
C ARG A 74 1.75 24.89 -3.08
N PRO A 75 1.56 25.27 -1.80
CA PRO A 75 0.24 25.54 -1.24
C PRO A 75 -0.50 26.69 -1.96
N ASP A 76 0.23 27.64 -2.52
CA ASP A 76 -0.29 28.74 -3.32
C ASP A 76 -1.15 28.27 -4.51
N ILE A 77 -0.80 27.17 -5.16
CA ILE A 77 -1.60 26.59 -6.25
C ILE A 77 -2.98 26.14 -5.77
N LEU A 78 -3.07 25.60 -4.56
CA LEU A 78 -4.36 25.24 -3.95
C LEU A 78 -5.18 26.48 -3.61
N GLU A 79 -4.54 27.50 -3.05
CA GLU A 79 -5.17 28.78 -2.70
C GLU A 79 -5.72 29.49 -3.93
N ASP A 80 -4.92 29.58 -5.00
CA ASP A 80 -5.31 30.19 -6.29
C ASP A 80 -6.49 29.45 -6.94
N ALA A 81 -6.60 28.13 -6.72
CA ALA A 81 -7.72 27.31 -7.17
C ALA A 81 -8.94 27.37 -6.23
N GLY A 82 -8.87 28.11 -5.12
CA GLY A 82 -9.94 28.20 -4.12
C GLY A 82 -10.13 26.90 -3.32
N ILE A 83 -9.08 26.07 -3.19
CA ILE A 83 -9.10 24.78 -2.49
C ILE A 83 -8.37 24.94 -1.15
N HIS A 84 -9.13 25.15 -0.07
CA HIS A 84 -8.57 25.43 1.26
C HIS A 84 -8.58 24.21 2.19
N SER A 85 -9.21 23.09 1.75
CA SER A 85 -9.32 21.86 2.53
C SER A 85 -9.26 20.63 1.66
N LEU A 86 -8.94 19.49 2.28
CA LEU A 86 -9.01 18.17 1.60
C LEU A 86 -10.43 17.87 1.12
N ASP A 87 -11.45 18.27 1.88
CA ASP A 87 -12.85 18.04 1.53
C ASP A 87 -13.24 18.78 0.25
N GLU A 88 -12.77 20.03 0.09
CA GLU A 88 -12.97 20.80 -1.16
C GLU A 88 -12.20 20.18 -2.32
N TRP A 89 -10.97 19.71 -2.10
CA TRP A 89 -10.20 19.01 -3.12
C TRP A 89 -10.94 17.76 -3.60
N VAL A 90 -11.47 16.96 -2.66
CA VAL A 90 -12.24 15.75 -2.99
C VAL A 90 -13.50 16.10 -3.78
N ASN A 91 -14.23 17.13 -3.36
CA ASN A 91 -15.44 17.57 -4.07
C ASN A 91 -15.16 18.08 -5.48
N THR A 92 -13.97 18.63 -5.71
CA THR A 92 -13.55 19.14 -7.03
C THR A 92 -13.08 18.04 -7.96
N PHE A 93 -12.35 17.04 -7.45
CA PHE A 93 -11.62 16.09 -8.28
C PHE A 93 -12.06 14.64 -8.15
N ALA A 94 -12.91 14.29 -7.18
CA ALA A 94 -13.26 12.89 -6.95
C ALA A 94 -14.76 12.62 -7.12
N LYS A 95 -15.08 11.50 -7.76
CA LYS A 95 -16.43 10.94 -7.78
C LYS A 95 -16.57 9.91 -6.69
N ILE A 96 -17.46 10.20 -5.73
CA ILE A 96 -17.73 9.33 -4.57
C ILE A 96 -18.89 8.40 -4.92
N GLU A 97 -18.73 7.11 -4.60
CA GLU A 97 -19.80 6.12 -4.72
C GLU A 97 -19.96 5.34 -3.42
N ASN A 98 -21.21 4.96 -3.13
CA ASN A 98 -21.52 4.06 -2.02
C ASN A 98 -21.37 2.63 -2.51
N VAL A 99 -20.53 1.86 -1.83
CA VAL A 99 -20.38 0.42 -2.06
C VAL A 99 -20.83 -0.36 -0.84
N THR A 100 -21.41 -1.53 -1.08
CA THR A 100 -21.77 -2.45 -0.01
C THR A 100 -20.61 -3.41 0.22
N GLU A 101 -20.01 -3.35 1.41
CA GLU A 101 -18.96 -4.28 1.82
C GLU A 101 -19.52 -5.33 2.78
N ILE A 102 -19.08 -6.56 2.61
CA ILE A 102 -19.32 -7.64 3.59
C ILE A 102 -18.22 -7.52 4.64
N GLY A 103 -18.61 -7.38 5.91
CA GLY A 103 -17.66 -7.30 7.01
C GLY A 103 -16.91 -8.61 7.22
N ILE A 104 -15.71 -8.52 7.80
CA ILE A 104 -14.85 -9.68 8.13
C ILE A 104 -15.51 -10.59 9.19
N ASP A 105 -16.53 -10.10 9.88
CA ASP A 105 -17.15 -10.71 11.05
C ASP A 105 -18.22 -11.78 10.72
N ASN A 106 -18.22 -12.35 9.53
CA ASN A 106 -19.19 -13.38 9.07
C ASN A 106 -20.67 -13.06 9.36
N GLN A 107 -20.97 -11.94 10.00
CA GLN A 107 -22.31 -11.40 10.08
C GLN A 107 -22.55 -10.62 8.80
N ILE A 108 -23.30 -11.25 7.88
CA ILE A 108 -23.72 -10.68 6.59
C ILE A 108 -24.67 -9.47 6.86
N LYS A 109 -24.12 -8.42 7.46
CA LYS A 109 -24.76 -7.11 7.49
C LYS A 109 -24.04 -6.25 6.47
N PRO A 110 -24.66 -5.99 5.33
CA PRO A 110 -24.08 -5.11 4.33
C PRO A 110 -23.80 -3.75 4.97
N LYS A 111 -22.54 -3.36 5.01
CA LYS A 111 -22.12 -2.04 5.47
C LYS A 111 -21.95 -1.17 4.24
N SER A 112 -22.75 -0.11 4.14
CA SER A 112 -22.53 0.91 3.11
C SER A 112 -21.28 1.71 3.47
N THR A 113 -20.32 1.75 2.55
CA THR A 113 -19.06 2.47 2.71
C THR A 113 -18.87 3.37 1.49
N GLN A 114 -18.46 4.61 1.72
CA GLN A 114 -18.11 5.54 0.64
C GLN A 114 -16.67 5.28 0.18
N ILE A 115 -16.50 5.24 -1.14
CA ILE A 115 -15.19 5.13 -1.77
C ILE A 115 -15.05 6.17 -2.89
N ILE A 116 -13.82 6.57 -3.19
CA ILE A 116 -13.53 7.30 -4.43
C ILE A 116 -13.48 6.28 -5.56
N ARG A 117 -14.43 6.39 -6.50
CA ARG A 117 -14.53 5.46 -7.63
C ARG A 117 -13.68 5.89 -8.82
N SER A 118 -13.62 7.17 -9.07
CA SER A 118 -12.88 7.76 -10.19
C SER A 118 -12.56 9.22 -9.93
N PHE A 119 -11.67 9.76 -10.75
CA PHE A 119 -11.41 11.20 -10.76
C PHE A 119 -12.22 11.90 -11.83
N VAL A 120 -12.65 13.10 -11.50
CA VAL A 120 -13.23 14.09 -12.42
C VAL A 120 -12.26 15.25 -12.52
N ASN A 121 -12.40 16.09 -13.53
CA ASN A 121 -11.52 17.24 -13.77
C ASN A 121 -10.01 16.86 -13.75
N SER A 122 -9.69 15.68 -14.30
CA SER A 122 -8.33 15.13 -14.26
C SER A 122 -7.32 16.03 -14.99
N SER A 123 -7.75 16.73 -16.04
CA SER A 123 -6.88 17.64 -16.79
C SER A 123 -6.41 18.80 -15.94
N GLU A 124 -7.30 19.39 -15.13
CA GLU A 124 -7.00 20.48 -14.21
C GLU A 124 -6.12 19.99 -13.08
N MET A 125 -6.43 18.84 -12.50
CA MET A 125 -5.62 18.24 -11.43
C MET A 125 -4.18 17.95 -11.91
N ILE A 126 -4.01 17.37 -13.10
CA ILE A 126 -2.70 17.13 -13.70
C ILE A 126 -2.01 18.45 -14.04
N GLY A 127 -2.78 19.44 -14.54
CA GLY A 127 -2.26 20.78 -14.82
C GLY A 127 -1.70 21.48 -13.58
N MET A 128 -2.39 21.37 -12.44
CA MET A 128 -1.91 21.88 -11.15
C MET A 128 -0.62 21.18 -10.73
N PHE A 129 -0.57 19.86 -10.82
CA PHE A 129 0.61 19.07 -10.43
C PHE A 129 1.83 19.40 -11.30
N ARG A 130 1.64 19.53 -12.61
CA ARG A 130 2.72 19.86 -13.57
C ARG A 130 3.29 21.28 -13.41
N GLN A 131 2.66 22.17 -12.67
CA GLN A 131 3.22 23.51 -12.38
C GLN A 131 4.45 23.44 -11.46
N PHE A 132 4.60 22.37 -10.68
CA PHE A 132 5.70 22.22 -9.74
C PHE A 132 6.43 20.87 -9.80
N ALA A 133 5.89 19.90 -10.53
CA ALA A 133 6.48 18.57 -10.64
C ALA A 133 6.97 18.31 -12.06
N ASP A 134 8.22 17.89 -12.15
CA ASP A 134 8.80 17.30 -13.35
C ASP A 134 8.76 15.78 -13.22
N VAL A 135 8.18 15.10 -14.20
CA VAL A 135 7.98 13.65 -14.20
C VAL A 135 8.79 13.04 -15.34
N VAL A 136 9.77 12.23 -14.97
CA VAL A 136 10.63 11.53 -15.92
C VAL A 136 10.37 10.04 -15.78
N PHE A 137 10.02 9.39 -16.90
CA PHE A 137 9.85 7.94 -16.94
C PHE A 137 11.18 7.25 -17.23
N THR A 138 11.36 6.05 -16.69
CA THR A 138 12.59 5.29 -16.84
C THR A 138 12.91 5.04 -18.31
N GLU A 139 11.89 4.79 -19.13
CA GLU A 139 12.02 4.55 -20.57
C GLU A 139 12.55 5.77 -21.35
N ASP A 140 12.32 6.97 -20.82
CA ASP A 140 12.79 8.22 -21.45
C ASP A 140 14.29 8.44 -21.23
N VAL A 141 14.83 7.93 -20.13
CA VAL A 141 16.23 8.17 -19.69
C VAL A 141 17.14 7.00 -20.00
N VAL A 142 16.66 5.78 -19.77
CA VAL A 142 17.48 4.56 -19.92
C VAL A 142 17.02 3.79 -21.15
N LYS A 143 17.72 3.97 -22.26
CA LYS A 143 17.37 3.37 -23.56
C LYS A 143 17.70 1.88 -23.67
N ASP A 144 18.62 1.39 -22.86
CA ASP A 144 19.17 0.03 -22.93
C ASP A 144 18.67 -0.89 -21.79
N LEU A 145 17.48 -0.62 -21.27
CA LEU A 145 16.88 -1.51 -20.27
C LEU A 145 16.51 -2.86 -20.92
N PRO A 146 16.93 -3.99 -20.33
CA PRO A 146 16.48 -5.29 -20.79
C PRO A 146 14.96 -5.40 -20.65
N LYS A 147 14.33 -5.93 -21.70
CA LYS A 147 12.87 -6.17 -21.67
C LYS A 147 12.56 -7.27 -20.67
N ALA A 148 11.68 -6.99 -19.72
CA ALA A 148 11.21 -7.99 -18.78
C ALA A 148 10.40 -9.07 -19.52
N LYS A 149 10.73 -10.34 -19.26
CA LYS A 149 9.95 -11.49 -19.70
C LYS A 149 9.14 -11.97 -18.50
N TYR A 150 7.82 -11.89 -18.60
CA TYR A 150 6.92 -12.38 -17.54
C TYR A 150 6.58 -13.83 -17.81
N ILE A 151 6.79 -14.69 -16.81
CA ILE A 151 6.53 -16.12 -16.89
C ILE A 151 5.67 -16.51 -15.70
N ASP A 152 4.45 -16.99 -15.96
CA ASP A 152 3.52 -17.46 -14.94
C ASP A 152 3.70 -18.97 -14.73
N ILE A 153 4.23 -19.33 -13.56
CA ILE A 153 4.36 -20.73 -13.16
C ILE A 153 3.25 -21.07 -12.16
N LYS A 154 2.34 -21.94 -12.54
CA LYS A 154 1.25 -22.40 -11.68
C LYS A 154 1.70 -23.58 -10.84
N ILE A 155 1.63 -23.43 -9.52
CA ILE A 155 2.00 -24.45 -8.54
C ILE A 155 0.74 -25.01 -7.92
N LYS A 156 0.69 -26.33 -7.74
CA LYS A 156 -0.43 -27.01 -7.09
C LYS A 156 -0.31 -26.85 -5.58
N ALA A 157 -1.40 -26.44 -4.93
CA ALA A 157 -1.44 -26.34 -3.48
C ALA A 157 -1.27 -27.71 -2.82
N ALA A 158 -0.45 -27.80 -1.78
CA ALA A 158 -0.31 -28.99 -0.95
C ALA A 158 -1.57 -29.18 -0.05
N PRO A 159 -1.84 -30.41 0.44
CA PRO A 159 -2.99 -30.69 1.31
C PRO A 159 -3.02 -29.83 2.58
N GLU A 160 -1.88 -29.46 3.12
CA GLU A 160 -1.72 -28.61 4.30
C GLU A 160 -2.31 -27.21 4.12
N HIS A 161 -2.35 -26.72 2.90
CA HIS A 161 -3.00 -25.43 2.60
C HIS A 161 -4.51 -25.48 2.88
N GLN A 162 -5.16 -26.64 2.67
CA GLN A 162 -6.57 -26.79 3.04
C GLN A 162 -6.77 -26.75 4.55
N GLN A 163 -5.88 -27.39 5.32
CA GLN A 163 -5.92 -27.34 6.79
C GLN A 163 -5.80 -25.89 7.32
N ILE A 164 -4.98 -25.07 6.66
CA ILE A 164 -4.86 -23.62 6.99
C ILE A 164 -6.17 -22.89 6.70
N GLN A 165 -6.81 -23.15 5.57
CA GLN A 165 -8.10 -22.53 5.22
C GLN A 165 -9.19 -22.92 6.21
N ASP A 166 -9.25 -24.20 6.58
CA ASP A 166 -10.19 -24.71 7.58
C ASP A 166 -9.94 -24.05 8.94
N ARG A 167 -8.69 -23.92 9.36
CA ARG A 167 -8.32 -23.23 10.60
C ARG A 167 -8.72 -21.75 10.58
N ILE A 168 -8.47 -21.05 9.48
CA ILE A 168 -8.89 -19.65 9.32
C ILE A 168 -10.42 -19.55 9.50
N SER A 169 -11.18 -20.40 8.84
CA SER A 169 -12.64 -20.42 8.89
C SER A 169 -13.16 -20.70 10.31
N GLU A 170 -12.58 -21.67 10.99
CA GLU A 170 -12.92 -22.02 12.37
C GLU A 170 -12.68 -20.84 13.34
N VAL A 171 -11.47 -20.27 13.29
CA VAL A 171 -11.08 -19.20 14.20
C VAL A 171 -11.90 -17.94 13.95
N LEU A 172 -12.16 -17.57 12.70
CA LEU A 172 -13.02 -16.43 12.37
C LEU A 172 -14.47 -16.62 12.86
N ALA A 173 -14.98 -17.85 12.83
CA ALA A 173 -16.33 -18.16 13.30
C ALA A 173 -16.46 -18.09 14.84
N THR A 174 -15.40 -18.38 15.58
CA THR A 174 -15.42 -18.49 17.05
C THR A 174 -14.87 -17.27 17.77
N THR A 175 -14.11 -16.41 17.09
CA THR A 175 -13.44 -15.25 17.72
C THR A 175 -14.40 -14.11 18.02
N LYS A 176 -14.29 -13.54 19.21
CA LYS A 176 -15.05 -12.35 19.61
C LYS A 176 -14.65 -11.14 18.78
N LYS A 177 -15.62 -10.28 18.46
CA LYS A 177 -15.42 -9.09 17.62
C LYS A 177 -14.32 -8.15 18.13
N SER A 178 -14.11 -8.05 19.44
CA SER A 178 -13.08 -7.21 20.06
C SER A 178 -11.64 -7.69 19.79
N GLU A 179 -11.47 -8.99 19.53
CA GLU A 179 -10.17 -9.63 19.33
C GLU A 179 -9.91 -9.95 17.85
N LEU A 180 -10.96 -9.83 17.04
CA LEU A 180 -10.95 -10.24 15.63
C LEU A 180 -9.80 -9.63 14.81
N LEU A 181 -9.50 -8.35 15.02
CA LEU A 181 -8.46 -7.66 14.26
C LEU A 181 -7.05 -8.21 14.55
N LYS A 182 -6.76 -8.53 15.83
CA LYS A 182 -5.47 -9.11 16.23
C LYS A 182 -5.33 -10.51 15.64
N VAL A 183 -6.35 -11.33 15.80
CA VAL A 183 -6.37 -12.72 15.33
C VAL A 183 -6.31 -12.76 13.80
N TYR A 184 -7.04 -11.89 13.12
CA TYR A 184 -7.01 -11.80 11.66
C TYR A 184 -5.61 -11.52 11.11
N GLY A 185 -4.86 -10.61 11.74
CA GLY A 185 -3.46 -10.34 11.36
C GLY A 185 -2.58 -11.58 11.46
N GLN A 186 -2.72 -12.37 12.54
CA GLN A 186 -1.98 -13.61 12.73
C GLN A 186 -2.36 -14.68 11.69
N LEU A 187 -3.66 -14.83 11.40
CA LEU A 187 -4.15 -15.77 10.39
C LEU A 187 -3.66 -15.43 8.99
N MET A 188 -3.68 -14.14 8.63
CA MET A 188 -3.19 -13.70 7.31
C MET A 188 -1.68 -13.90 7.20
N SER A 189 -0.91 -13.57 8.23
CA SER A 189 0.55 -13.83 8.25
C SER A 189 0.86 -15.32 8.09
N MET A 190 0.11 -16.19 8.74
CA MET A 190 0.24 -17.64 8.58
C MET A 190 -0.09 -18.07 7.15
N ALA A 191 -1.19 -17.57 6.57
CA ALA A 191 -1.60 -17.89 5.21
C ALA A 191 -0.59 -17.41 4.17
N ASP A 192 -0.06 -16.21 4.32
CA ASP A 192 0.95 -15.62 3.43
C ASP A 192 2.25 -16.41 3.49
N SER A 193 2.73 -16.77 4.70
CA SER A 193 3.92 -17.60 4.87
C SER A 193 3.74 -18.97 4.21
N ALA A 194 2.62 -19.63 4.46
CA ALA A 194 2.29 -20.92 3.84
C ALA A 194 2.19 -20.83 2.32
N ALA A 195 1.65 -19.75 1.80
CA ALA A 195 1.53 -19.56 0.35
C ALA A 195 2.89 -19.40 -0.35
N VAL A 196 3.93 -19.01 0.36
CA VAL A 196 5.31 -18.95 -0.14
C VAL A 196 6.00 -20.30 0.03
N ASP A 197 6.04 -20.80 1.27
CA ASP A 197 6.63 -22.09 1.62
C ASP A 197 6.13 -22.55 3.00
N LEU A 198 5.60 -23.76 3.10
CA LEU A 198 5.08 -24.29 4.37
C LEU A 198 6.16 -24.40 5.46
N ARG A 199 7.42 -24.56 5.08
CA ARG A 199 8.55 -24.58 6.03
C ARG A 199 8.68 -23.30 6.85
N MET A 200 8.16 -22.18 6.36
CA MET A 200 8.12 -20.91 7.12
C MET A 200 7.21 -20.96 8.35
N LEU A 201 6.36 -21.97 8.47
CA LEU A 201 5.49 -22.17 9.63
C LEU A 201 6.19 -22.97 10.75
N SER A 202 7.25 -23.71 10.46
CA SER A 202 8.02 -24.46 11.45
C SER A 202 8.58 -23.51 12.51
N GLY A 203 8.36 -23.81 13.79
CA GLY A 203 8.88 -23.04 14.92
C GLY A 203 8.30 -21.64 15.11
N SER A 204 7.29 -21.23 14.35
CA SER A 204 6.60 -19.97 14.55
C SER A 204 5.75 -20.00 15.82
N GLU A 205 5.98 -19.05 16.74
CA GLU A 205 5.30 -18.98 18.05
C GLU A 205 3.85 -18.46 17.97
N SER A 206 3.31 -18.22 16.79
CA SER A 206 1.92 -17.75 16.65
C SER A 206 0.94 -18.77 17.22
N GLU A 207 0.05 -18.34 18.11
CA GLU A 207 -1.02 -19.17 18.69
C GLU A 207 -1.96 -19.79 17.63
N GLN A 208 -2.03 -19.17 16.47
CA GLN A 208 -2.88 -19.62 15.37
C GLN A 208 -2.18 -20.62 14.46
N ASN A 209 -0.87 -20.79 14.59
CA ASN A 209 -0.09 -21.69 13.75
C ASN A 209 -0.28 -23.15 14.17
N ILE A 210 -0.99 -23.90 13.32
CA ILE A 210 -1.25 -25.34 13.52
C ILE A 210 -0.04 -26.22 13.21
N PHE A 211 1.00 -25.67 12.59
CA PHE A 211 2.23 -26.39 12.21
C PHE A 211 3.46 -25.97 13.02
N LYS A 212 3.28 -25.27 14.15
CA LYS A 212 4.38 -24.77 14.98
C LYS A 212 5.31 -25.86 15.50
N ASP A 213 4.78 -27.07 15.74
CA ASP A 213 5.52 -28.20 16.29
C ASP A 213 6.07 -29.13 15.20
N TYR A 214 5.82 -28.82 13.92
CA TYR A 214 6.35 -29.57 12.79
C TYR A 214 7.80 -29.19 12.50
N THR A 215 8.58 -30.16 12.08
CA THR A 215 9.95 -29.94 11.59
C THR A 215 9.93 -29.36 10.17
N ILE A 216 11.05 -28.79 9.75
CA ILE A 216 11.22 -28.29 8.38
C ILE A 216 11.01 -29.42 7.36
N ASP A 217 11.55 -30.63 7.63
CA ASP A 217 11.47 -31.77 6.72
C ASP A 217 10.03 -32.30 6.56
N GLU A 218 9.21 -32.23 7.61
CA GLU A 218 7.80 -32.64 7.57
C GLU A 218 6.93 -31.67 6.76
N LEU A 219 7.37 -30.42 6.60
CA LEU A 219 6.68 -29.37 5.83
C LEU A 219 7.31 -29.14 4.45
N GLU A 220 8.33 -29.91 4.09
CA GLU A 220 8.98 -29.76 2.79
C GLU A 220 8.12 -30.33 1.66
N HIS A 221 7.86 -29.52 0.65
CA HIS A 221 7.20 -29.91 -0.59
C HIS A 221 8.05 -29.51 -1.80
N ALA A 222 8.32 -30.47 -2.67
CA ALA A 222 9.11 -30.24 -3.88
C ALA A 222 8.53 -29.12 -4.76
N ASP A 223 7.20 -29.01 -4.77
CA ASP A 223 6.46 -28.03 -5.55
C ASP A 223 6.19 -26.72 -4.78
N SER A 224 6.90 -26.44 -3.67
CA SER A 224 6.77 -25.13 -3.00
C SER A 224 7.19 -24.00 -3.96
N LYS A 225 6.65 -22.77 -3.75
CA LYS A 225 6.99 -21.63 -4.63
C LYS A 225 8.49 -21.37 -4.64
N ILE A 226 9.15 -21.48 -3.49
CA ILE A 226 10.59 -21.28 -3.38
C ILE A 226 11.34 -22.36 -4.16
N ASN A 227 11.03 -23.64 -3.94
CA ASN A 227 11.70 -24.73 -4.64
C ASN A 227 11.50 -24.64 -6.16
N THR A 228 10.26 -24.39 -6.59
CA THR A 228 9.96 -24.23 -8.02
C THR A 228 10.71 -23.04 -8.63
N MET A 229 10.77 -21.90 -7.94
CA MET A 229 11.50 -20.72 -8.42
C MET A 229 13.01 -21.00 -8.48
N CYS A 230 13.59 -21.63 -7.45
CA CYS A 230 15.01 -21.98 -7.44
C CYS A 230 15.38 -22.96 -8.57
N ASN A 231 14.55 -23.98 -8.78
CA ASN A 231 14.74 -24.95 -9.86
C ASN A 231 14.65 -24.26 -11.23
N TYR A 232 13.66 -23.39 -11.44
CA TYR A 232 13.51 -22.65 -12.67
C TYR A 232 14.73 -21.77 -12.96
N VAL A 233 15.19 -20.99 -11.98
CA VAL A 233 16.38 -20.13 -12.13
C VAL A 233 17.63 -20.95 -12.42
N TYR A 234 17.77 -22.10 -11.76
CA TYR A 234 18.92 -22.99 -11.97
C TYR A 234 18.91 -23.62 -13.38
N ASP A 235 17.75 -24.03 -13.88
CA ASP A 235 17.61 -24.60 -15.22
C ASP A 235 17.86 -23.55 -16.31
N GLU A 236 17.35 -22.32 -16.13
CA GLU A 236 17.64 -21.19 -17.04
C GLU A 236 19.12 -20.85 -17.02
N TYR A 237 19.78 -20.83 -15.85
CA TYR A 237 21.22 -20.58 -15.76
C TYR A 237 22.03 -21.63 -16.52
N LYS A 238 21.70 -22.93 -16.35
CA LYS A 238 22.37 -24.01 -17.09
C LYS A 238 22.12 -23.99 -18.59
N SER A 239 21.00 -23.49 -19.03
CA SER A 239 20.65 -23.41 -20.47
C SER A 239 21.29 -22.19 -21.15
N SER A 240 21.83 -21.25 -20.37
CA SER A 240 22.46 -20.02 -20.88
C SER A 240 23.95 -20.16 -21.18
N ASP A 241 24.57 -21.28 -20.80
CA ASP A 241 25.94 -21.68 -21.16
C ASP A 241 25.93 -22.59 -22.43
#